data_0a7af14286b4a6b57a86c7a005a57b24
#
_entry.id   0a7af14286b4a6b57a86c7a005a57b24
#
_cell.length_a   1.000
_cell.length_b   1.000
_cell.length_c   1.000
_cell.angle_alpha   90.00
_cell.angle_beta   90.00
_cell.angle_gamma   90.00
#
_symmetry.space_group_name_H-M   'P 1'
#
loop_
_entity.id
_entity.type
_entity.pdbx_description
1 polymer ?
#
loop_
_entity_poly.entity_id
_entity_poly.type
_entity_poly.pdbx_seq_one_letter_code
_entity_poly.pdbx_strand_id
1 'polypeptide(L)'
;MIKVSTEGLTQRYDRFVDDCIIALFDKEPADTDYNISITLKKFVGDNGSHAGFCLGDEESSEIEVATHWMYEDDEVVPYTDFEIAGSIAHELTHAKQFARGQINMVNNVWKTNDLSTDCDHLPYEEHPWEVEAYAYETILTDIYWG
;
A
#
# COMPACT_ATOMS: atom_id res chain seq x y z
N MET A 1 17.04 -4.59 -7.17
CA MET A 1 16.99 -4.50 -5.70
C MET A 1 15.85 -3.58 -5.26
N ILE A 2 15.05 -4.04 -4.33
CA ILE A 2 13.98 -3.20 -3.76
C ILE A 2 14.58 -2.40 -2.61
N LYS A 3 14.57 -1.08 -2.73
CA LYS A 3 15.09 -0.17 -1.70
C LYS A 3 13.93 0.48 -0.98
N VAL A 4 13.91 0.36 0.34
CA VAL A 4 12.85 0.94 1.16
C VAL A 4 13.46 1.94 2.13
N SER A 5 12.90 3.15 2.15
CA SER A 5 13.24 4.16 3.15
C SER A 5 11.98 4.46 3.97
N THR A 6 12.14 4.56 5.29
CA THR A 6 11.02 4.77 6.20
C THR A 6 11.26 5.98 7.09
N GLU A 7 10.18 6.68 7.44
CA GLU A 7 10.20 7.81 8.36
C GLU A 7 9.04 7.69 9.34
N GLY A 8 9.35 7.78 10.63
CA GLY A 8 8.36 7.72 11.70
C GLY A 8 7.97 6.32 12.15
N LEU A 9 8.50 5.27 11.51
CA LEU A 9 8.18 3.89 11.86
C LEU A 9 9.02 3.41 13.05
N THR A 10 8.36 2.65 13.96
CA THR A 10 9.07 1.93 15.02
C THR A 10 9.78 0.73 14.45
N GLN A 11 10.67 0.12 15.23
CA GLN A 11 11.39 -1.08 14.83
C GLN A 11 10.44 -2.24 14.47
N ARG A 12 9.33 -2.37 15.18
CA ARG A 12 8.33 -3.40 14.90
C ARG A 12 7.69 -3.21 13.53
N TYR A 13 7.35 -1.97 13.18
CA TYR A 13 6.81 -1.66 11.85
C TYR A 13 7.85 -1.87 10.76
N ASP A 14 9.10 -1.48 11.00
CA ASP A 14 10.19 -1.70 10.03
C ASP A 14 10.38 -3.19 9.73
N ARG A 15 10.34 -4.05 10.74
CA ARG A 15 10.42 -5.50 10.54
C ARG A 15 9.24 -6.02 9.74
N PHE A 16 8.05 -5.54 10.04
CA PHE A 16 6.85 -5.92 9.29
C PHE A 16 6.96 -5.51 7.83
N VAL A 17 7.45 -4.30 7.56
CA VAL A 17 7.71 -3.82 6.19
C VAL A 17 8.68 -4.76 5.48
N ASP A 18 9.78 -5.12 6.11
CA ASP A 18 10.77 -6.03 5.51
C ASP A 18 10.16 -7.38 5.15
N ASP A 19 9.36 -7.95 6.05
CA ASP A 19 8.68 -9.23 5.79
C ASP A 19 7.68 -9.12 4.64
N CYS A 20 6.91 -8.03 4.59
CA CYS A 20 5.96 -7.77 3.51
C CYS A 20 6.67 -7.61 2.16
N ILE A 21 7.79 -6.89 2.12
CA ILE A 21 8.57 -6.70 0.90
C ILE A 21 9.06 -8.05 0.37
N ILE A 22 9.60 -8.90 1.23
CA ILE A 22 10.04 -10.23 0.83
C ILE A 22 8.88 -11.03 0.23
N ALA A 23 7.72 -11.03 0.90
CA ALA A 23 6.56 -11.78 0.44
C ALA A 23 5.99 -11.24 -0.88
N LEU A 24 5.92 -9.92 -1.03
CA LEU A 24 5.29 -9.29 -2.20
C LEU A 24 6.20 -9.29 -3.44
N PHE A 25 7.52 -9.23 -3.25
CA PHE A 25 8.48 -9.07 -4.34
C PHE A 25 9.39 -10.29 -4.56
N ASP A 26 9.10 -11.44 -3.94
CA ASP A 26 9.94 -12.64 -4.03
C ASP A 26 10.10 -13.19 -5.46
N LYS A 27 9.13 -12.93 -6.32
CA LYS A 27 9.13 -13.39 -7.71
C LYS A 27 9.65 -12.36 -8.71
N GLU A 28 10.07 -11.21 -8.21
CA GLU A 28 10.64 -10.19 -9.10
C GLU A 28 12.04 -10.62 -9.55
N PRO A 29 12.44 -10.28 -10.80
CA PRO A 29 13.80 -10.54 -11.26
C PRO A 29 14.84 -9.93 -10.31
N ALA A 30 15.97 -10.61 -10.14
CA ALA A 30 17.03 -10.15 -9.23
C ALA A 30 17.62 -8.80 -9.61
N ASP A 31 17.48 -8.38 -10.87
CA ASP A 31 17.95 -7.10 -11.38
C ASP A 31 16.89 -5.99 -11.37
N THR A 32 15.72 -6.27 -10.77
CA THR A 32 14.68 -5.26 -10.63
C THR A 32 15.11 -4.20 -9.61
N ASP A 33 15.16 -2.94 -10.04
CA ASP A 33 15.42 -1.80 -9.16
C ASP A 33 14.13 -1.01 -8.96
N TYR A 34 13.73 -0.91 -7.69
CA TYR A 34 12.52 -0.18 -7.33
C TYR A 34 12.72 0.50 -5.98
N ASN A 35 12.24 1.73 -5.87
CA ASN A 35 12.37 2.53 -4.65
C ASN A 35 11.00 2.76 -4.02
N ILE A 36 10.90 2.49 -2.71
CA ILE A 36 9.67 2.72 -1.94
C ILE A 36 10.00 3.61 -0.76
N SER A 37 9.26 4.69 -0.57
CA SER A 37 9.33 5.51 0.64
C SER A 37 8.04 5.37 1.43
N ILE A 38 8.16 5.19 2.76
CA ILE A 38 7.02 5.06 3.66
C ILE A 38 7.16 6.07 4.78
N THR A 39 6.15 6.93 4.95
CA THR A 39 6.09 7.92 6.03
C THR A 39 4.87 7.67 6.89
N LEU A 40 5.08 7.57 8.20
CA LEU A 40 4.00 7.48 9.16
C LEU A 40 3.63 8.90 9.59
N LYS A 41 2.37 9.28 9.40
CA LYS A 41 1.85 10.62 9.70
C LYS A 41 0.66 10.52 10.64
N LYS A 42 0.35 11.61 11.34
CA LYS A 42 -0.85 11.62 12.17
C LYS A 42 -2.12 11.49 11.31
N PHE A 43 -2.20 12.27 10.24
CA PHE A 43 -3.33 12.26 9.31
C PHE A 43 -2.86 12.13 7.87
N VAL A 44 -3.65 11.44 7.05
CA VAL A 44 -3.41 11.29 5.61
C VAL A 44 -4.69 11.66 4.86
N GLY A 45 -4.52 12.32 3.71
CA GLY A 45 -5.62 12.76 2.87
C GLY A 45 -6.28 14.03 3.36
N ASP A 46 -7.25 14.50 2.60
CA ASP A 46 -8.01 15.71 2.93
C ASP A 46 -8.84 15.45 4.19
N ASN A 47 -8.75 16.36 5.16
CA ASN A 47 -9.47 16.28 6.43
C ASN A 47 -9.13 15.05 7.28
N GLY A 48 -7.99 14.38 7.03
CA GLY A 48 -7.56 13.21 7.80
C GLY A 48 -8.47 12.00 7.65
N SER A 49 -9.06 11.81 6.48
CA SER A 49 -10.07 10.77 6.25
C SER A 49 -9.49 9.44 5.72
N HIS A 50 -8.22 9.44 5.32
CA HIS A 50 -7.61 8.25 4.71
C HIS A 50 -6.72 7.51 5.70
N ALA A 51 -6.79 6.17 5.70
CA ALA A 51 -5.90 5.33 6.50
C ALA A 51 -4.51 5.26 5.90
N GLY A 52 -4.41 5.34 4.58
CA GLY A 52 -3.15 5.31 3.86
C GLY A 52 -3.31 5.76 2.43
N PHE A 53 -2.17 5.90 1.77
CA PHE A 53 -2.11 6.39 0.40
C PHE A 53 -0.84 5.86 -0.25
N CYS A 54 -0.93 5.51 -1.52
CA CYS A 54 0.22 5.12 -2.34
C CYS A 54 0.14 5.80 -3.69
N LEU A 55 1.19 6.49 -4.07
CA LEU A 55 1.34 7.06 -5.41
C LEU A 55 2.64 6.53 -6.00
N GLY A 56 2.58 5.98 -7.20
CA GLY A 56 3.77 5.41 -7.79
C GLY A 56 3.72 5.24 -9.29
N ASP A 57 4.81 4.72 -9.80
CA ASP A 57 4.99 4.33 -11.19
C ASP A 57 5.89 3.08 -11.24
N GLU A 58 6.43 2.74 -12.41
CA GLU A 58 7.28 1.56 -12.57
C GLU A 58 8.69 1.74 -11.99
N GLU A 59 9.05 2.93 -11.50
CA GLU A 59 10.37 3.23 -10.93
C GLU A 59 10.35 3.38 -9.42
N SER A 60 9.27 3.96 -8.87
CA SER A 60 9.19 4.25 -7.44
C SER A 60 7.76 4.42 -6.96
N SER A 61 7.58 4.29 -5.64
CA SER A 61 6.31 4.59 -4.96
C SER A 61 6.55 5.39 -3.69
N GLU A 62 5.62 6.31 -3.40
CA GLU A 62 5.54 7.02 -2.13
C GLU A 62 4.31 6.56 -1.37
N ILE A 63 4.50 6.17 -0.13
CA ILE A 63 3.44 5.69 0.76
C ILE A 63 3.35 6.59 1.98
N GLU A 64 2.14 6.99 2.32
CA GLU A 64 1.83 7.63 3.60
C GLU A 64 0.82 6.77 4.35
N VAL A 65 1.02 6.60 5.66
CA VAL A 65 0.13 5.82 6.52
C VAL A 65 -0.22 6.66 7.73
N ALA A 66 -1.52 6.73 8.03
CA ALA A 66 -2.04 7.52 9.15
C ALA A 66 -2.03 6.75 10.46
N THR A 67 -1.69 7.44 11.55
CA THR A 67 -1.83 6.90 12.92
C THR A 67 -3.18 7.24 13.53
N HIS A 68 -3.87 8.25 13.00
CA HIS A 68 -5.16 8.73 13.50
C HIS A 68 -6.07 9.07 12.33
N TRP A 69 -7.36 9.11 12.61
CA TRP A 69 -8.34 9.59 11.66
C TRP A 69 -9.29 10.59 12.34
N MET A 70 -9.92 11.44 11.53
CA MET A 70 -10.78 12.50 12.01
C MET A 70 -12.20 12.30 11.51
N TYR A 71 -13.16 12.30 12.42
CA TYR A 71 -14.59 12.29 12.07
C TYR A 71 -15.03 13.68 11.59
N GLU A 72 -16.20 13.74 10.97
CA GLU A 72 -16.80 14.99 10.48
C GLU A 72 -17.00 16.04 11.57
N ASP A 73 -17.13 15.62 12.82
CA ASP A 73 -17.29 16.50 14.00
C ASP A 73 -15.94 16.89 14.63
N ASP A 74 -14.84 16.72 13.90
CA ASP A 74 -13.47 17.00 14.34
C ASP A 74 -13.00 16.10 15.50
N GLU A 75 -13.67 14.99 15.77
CA GLU A 75 -13.20 14.00 16.74
C GLU A 75 -12.02 13.23 16.16
N VAL A 76 -10.91 13.18 16.91
CA VAL A 76 -9.68 12.48 16.50
C VAL A 76 -9.61 11.11 17.17
N VAL A 77 -9.44 10.06 16.37
CA VAL A 77 -9.42 8.67 16.86
C VAL A 77 -8.11 8.00 16.40
N PRO A 78 -7.36 7.38 17.34
CA PRO A 78 -6.16 6.64 16.94
C PRO A 78 -6.53 5.31 16.31
N TYR A 79 -5.76 4.93 15.28
CA TYR A 79 -5.77 3.55 14.79
C TYR A 79 -5.01 2.65 15.76
N THR A 80 -5.40 1.40 15.85
CA THR A 80 -4.63 0.39 16.59
C THR A 80 -3.36 0.05 15.80
N ASP A 81 -2.38 -0.54 16.48
CA ASP A 81 -1.15 -1.01 15.80
C ASP A 81 -1.47 -2.02 14.71
N PHE A 82 -2.43 -2.90 14.95
CA PHE A 82 -2.88 -3.87 13.94
C PHE A 82 -3.48 -3.19 12.70
N GLU A 83 -4.29 -2.16 12.90
CA GLU A 83 -4.87 -1.39 11.81
C GLU A 83 -3.80 -0.64 11.00
N ILE A 84 -2.80 -0.07 11.69
CA ILE A 84 -1.67 0.60 11.04
C ILE A 84 -0.87 -0.41 10.21
N ALA A 85 -0.60 -1.60 10.76
CA ALA A 85 0.08 -2.67 10.02
C ALA A 85 -0.72 -3.08 8.78
N GLY A 86 -2.03 -3.20 8.91
CA GLY A 86 -2.92 -3.47 7.77
C GLY A 86 -2.81 -2.42 6.68
N SER A 87 -2.79 -1.15 7.05
CA SER A 87 -2.63 -0.05 6.09
C SER A 87 -1.26 -0.12 5.40
N ILE A 88 -0.20 -0.42 6.13
CA ILE A 88 1.14 -0.60 5.56
C ILE A 88 1.12 -1.71 4.50
N ALA A 89 0.57 -2.88 4.83
CA ALA A 89 0.49 -4.01 3.91
C ALA A 89 -0.36 -3.68 2.66
N HIS A 90 -1.47 -2.99 2.86
CA HIS A 90 -2.36 -2.56 1.78
C HIS A 90 -1.62 -1.66 0.78
N GLU A 91 -0.94 -0.63 1.29
CA GLU A 91 -0.23 0.33 0.44
C GLU A 91 1.00 -0.30 -0.21
N LEU A 92 1.71 -1.20 0.47
CA LEU A 92 2.82 -1.94 -0.14
C LEU A 92 2.36 -2.84 -1.28
N THR A 93 1.14 -3.37 -1.21
CA THR A 93 0.56 -4.14 -2.31
C THR A 93 0.36 -3.25 -3.53
N HIS A 94 -0.10 -2.02 -3.33
CA HIS A 94 -0.18 -1.06 -4.44
C HIS A 94 1.21 -0.73 -5.02
N ALA A 95 2.24 -0.61 -4.18
CA ALA A 95 3.61 -0.41 -4.66
C ALA A 95 4.05 -1.56 -5.57
N LYS A 96 3.73 -2.81 -5.20
CA LYS A 96 3.98 -3.98 -6.05
C LYS A 96 3.26 -3.86 -7.39
N GLN A 97 1.99 -3.45 -7.36
CA GLN A 97 1.19 -3.30 -8.57
C GLN A 97 1.77 -2.23 -9.50
N PHE A 98 2.21 -1.10 -8.94
CA PHE A 98 2.89 -0.05 -9.72
C PHE A 98 4.21 -0.57 -10.30
N ALA A 99 5.02 -1.24 -9.50
CA ALA A 99 6.32 -1.78 -9.94
C ALA A 99 6.17 -2.75 -11.12
N ARG A 100 5.08 -3.51 -11.16
CA ARG A 100 4.79 -4.46 -12.23
C ARG A 100 4.04 -3.85 -13.41
N GLY A 101 3.73 -2.55 -13.36
CA GLY A 101 2.95 -1.90 -14.40
C GLY A 101 1.52 -2.39 -14.51
N GLN A 102 0.96 -2.94 -13.43
CA GLN A 102 -0.40 -3.49 -13.44
C GLN A 102 -1.49 -2.45 -13.33
N ILE A 103 -1.21 -1.32 -12.67
CA ILE A 103 -2.18 -0.24 -12.46
C ILE A 103 -1.84 0.95 -13.34
N ASN A 104 -2.85 1.50 -14.01
CA ASN A 104 -2.82 2.85 -14.55
C ASN A 104 -3.98 3.63 -13.93
N MET A 105 -3.69 4.45 -12.94
CA MET A 105 -4.71 5.21 -12.21
C MET A 105 -5.30 6.37 -13.01
N VAL A 106 -4.58 6.86 -14.02
CA VAL A 106 -5.10 7.93 -14.90
C VAL A 106 -6.27 7.41 -15.72
N ASN A 107 -6.17 6.18 -16.22
CA ASN A 107 -7.16 5.58 -17.12
C ASN A 107 -7.99 4.48 -16.44
N ASN A 108 -7.75 4.19 -15.15
CA ASN A 108 -8.40 3.10 -14.41
C ASN A 108 -8.30 1.76 -15.15
N VAL A 109 -7.09 1.42 -15.60
CA VAL A 109 -6.81 0.20 -16.35
C VAL A 109 -6.01 -0.77 -15.50
N TRP A 110 -6.42 -2.03 -15.50
CA TRP A 110 -5.71 -3.14 -14.85
C TRP A 110 -5.06 -4.01 -15.91
N LYS A 111 -3.76 -4.25 -15.77
CA LYS A 111 -3.00 -5.09 -16.71
C LYS A 111 -2.50 -6.34 -16.02
N THR A 112 -2.82 -7.49 -16.62
CA THR A 112 -2.24 -8.78 -16.22
C THR A 112 -1.76 -9.51 -17.47
N ASN A 113 -0.48 -9.88 -17.50
CA ASN A 113 0.15 -10.46 -18.70
C ASN A 113 -0.04 -9.51 -19.89
N ASP A 114 -0.65 -9.99 -20.97
CA ASP A 114 -0.89 -9.20 -22.18
C ASP A 114 -2.31 -8.61 -22.23
N LEU A 115 -3.09 -8.74 -21.15
CA LEU A 115 -4.46 -8.28 -21.10
C LEU A 115 -4.57 -6.94 -20.37
N SER A 116 -5.35 -6.02 -20.94
CA SER A 116 -5.72 -4.77 -20.29
C SER A 116 -7.23 -4.74 -20.07
N THR A 117 -7.66 -4.45 -18.85
CA THR A 117 -9.07 -4.38 -18.48
C THR A 117 -9.43 -2.97 -18.07
N ASP A 118 -10.42 -2.39 -18.73
CA ASP A 118 -10.96 -1.08 -18.36
C ASP A 118 -11.88 -1.25 -17.15
N CYS A 119 -11.55 -0.55 -16.07
CA CYS A 119 -12.26 -0.65 -14.79
C CYS A 119 -13.02 0.63 -14.43
N ASP A 120 -13.18 1.58 -15.37
CA ASP A 120 -13.84 2.86 -15.13
C ASP A 120 -15.27 2.70 -14.63
N HIS A 121 -15.97 1.65 -15.07
CA HIS A 121 -17.36 1.39 -14.73
C HIS A 121 -17.56 0.65 -13.40
N LEU A 122 -16.46 0.23 -12.74
CA LEU A 122 -16.54 -0.53 -11.50
C LEU A 122 -16.52 0.40 -10.29
N PRO A 123 -17.28 0.08 -9.23
CA PRO A 123 -17.14 0.80 -7.96
C PRO A 123 -15.76 0.52 -7.35
N TYR A 124 -15.33 1.41 -6.45
CA TYR A 124 -14.00 1.38 -5.84
C TYR A 124 -13.63 -0.01 -5.28
N GLU A 125 -14.53 -0.62 -4.52
CA GLU A 125 -14.27 -1.91 -3.86
C GLU A 125 -14.18 -3.09 -4.83
N GLU A 126 -14.59 -2.91 -6.09
CA GLU A 126 -14.51 -3.94 -7.13
C GLU A 126 -13.31 -3.76 -8.05
N HIS A 127 -12.54 -2.69 -7.91
CA HIS A 127 -11.32 -2.52 -8.68
C HIS A 127 -10.34 -3.65 -8.36
N PRO A 128 -9.78 -4.35 -9.36
CA PRO A 128 -8.88 -5.50 -9.12
C PRO A 128 -7.72 -5.18 -8.20
N TRP A 129 -7.16 -3.98 -8.31
CA TRP A 129 -6.04 -3.57 -7.45
C TRP A 129 -6.45 -3.41 -5.99
N GLU A 130 -7.69 -3.01 -5.70
CA GLU A 130 -8.20 -2.93 -4.34
C GLU A 130 -8.55 -4.31 -3.79
N VAL A 131 -9.16 -5.18 -4.61
CA VAL A 131 -9.46 -6.56 -4.22
C VAL A 131 -8.17 -7.29 -3.82
N GLU A 132 -7.11 -7.17 -4.63
CA GLU A 132 -5.80 -7.76 -4.31
C GLU A 132 -5.19 -7.15 -3.05
N ALA A 133 -5.25 -5.82 -2.91
CA ALA A 133 -4.66 -5.13 -1.76
C ALA A 133 -5.34 -5.52 -0.44
N TYR A 134 -6.66 -5.64 -0.41
CA TYR A 134 -7.39 -6.10 0.77
C TYR A 134 -7.08 -7.55 1.11
N ALA A 135 -6.94 -8.41 0.10
CA ALA A 135 -6.58 -9.81 0.32
C ALA A 135 -5.18 -9.93 0.94
N TYR A 136 -4.18 -9.23 0.40
CA TYR A 136 -2.82 -9.24 0.95
C TYR A 136 -2.73 -8.59 2.32
N GLU A 137 -3.49 -7.52 2.56
CA GLU A 137 -3.58 -6.89 3.88
C GLU A 137 -3.90 -7.93 4.95
N THR A 138 -4.92 -8.75 4.73
CA THR A 138 -5.33 -9.81 5.65
C THR A 138 -4.26 -10.90 5.77
N ILE A 139 -3.75 -11.39 4.65
CA ILE A 139 -2.76 -12.47 4.63
C ILE A 139 -1.48 -12.06 5.34
N LEU A 140 -0.95 -10.88 5.00
CA LEU A 140 0.34 -10.41 5.53
C LEU A 140 0.26 -10.08 7.03
N THR A 141 -0.84 -9.48 7.48
CA THR A 141 -1.01 -9.21 8.91
C THR A 141 -1.18 -10.49 9.70
N ASP A 142 -1.91 -11.48 9.18
CA ASP A 142 -2.08 -12.76 9.85
C ASP A 142 -0.75 -13.51 10.02
N ILE A 143 0.12 -13.46 9.01
CA ILE A 143 1.38 -14.22 9.01
C ILE A 143 2.48 -13.48 9.76
N TYR A 144 2.64 -12.19 9.54
CA TYR A 144 3.84 -11.46 9.96
C TYR A 144 3.63 -10.48 11.10
N TRP A 145 2.42 -9.98 11.32
CA TRP A 145 2.18 -9.05 12.41
C TRP A 145 1.88 -9.74 13.73
N GLY A 146 1.29 -10.90 13.68
CA GLY A 146 0.96 -11.70 14.88
C GLY A 146 2.17 -12.06 15.74
#